data_66aff94c2919c56b218aca8b0fdd1a60
#
_entry.id   66aff94c2919c56b218aca8b0fdd1a60
#
_cell.length_a   1.000
_cell.length_b   1.000
_cell.length_c   1.000
_cell.angle_alpha   90.00
_cell.angle_beta   90.00
_cell.angle_gamma   90.00
#
_symmetry.space_group_name_H-M   'P 1'
#
loop_
_entity.id
_entity.type
_entity.pdbx_description
1 polymer ?
#
loop_
_entity_poly.entity_id
_entity_poly.type
_entity_poly.pdbx_seq_one_letter_code
_entity_poly.pdbx_strand_id
1 'polypeptide(L)'
;GKPPVLSGSFEGPWGGVVRVTTEADFIPEQAEERSTTCAEISRQVRKSGGTAFSVSDLKITYEGGLFLPVGALNRFRRHFFSEAERALLQTYLPDDRMLGEARSRLAMRLSQMDRPLKRGSRNPDLAIICNDIDSVKAACQAGCKRVYFEPDPGDMGRVLREAIATCR
;
A
#
# COMPACT_ATOMS: atom_id res chain seq x y z
N GLY A 1 14.97 12.62 -34.36
CA GLY A 1 14.75 12.97 -32.96
C GLY A 1 14.76 11.74 -32.08
N LYS A 2 14.97 11.94 -30.80
CA LYS A 2 14.86 10.88 -29.76
C LYS A 2 13.57 11.09 -28.99
N PRO A 3 12.93 10.01 -28.51
CA PRO A 3 11.77 10.15 -27.64
C PRO A 3 12.17 10.84 -26.32
N PRO A 4 11.26 11.60 -25.70
CA PRO A 4 11.46 12.17 -24.37
C PRO A 4 11.62 11.09 -23.31
N VAL A 5 12.48 11.36 -22.33
CA VAL A 5 12.69 10.47 -21.19
C VAL A 5 12.32 11.22 -19.91
N LEU A 6 11.56 10.59 -19.04
CA LEU A 6 11.23 11.09 -17.72
C LEU A 6 11.81 10.13 -16.67
N SER A 7 12.68 10.68 -15.84
CA SER A 7 13.29 9.95 -14.73
C SER A 7 12.94 10.62 -13.42
N GLY A 8 12.65 9.85 -12.41
CA GLY A 8 12.38 10.35 -11.07
C GLY A 8 12.88 9.40 -9.99
N SER A 9 13.06 9.93 -8.80
CA SER A 9 13.38 9.16 -7.61
C SER A 9 12.50 9.61 -6.45
N PHE A 10 12.12 8.68 -5.61
CA PHE A 10 11.35 8.94 -4.41
C PHE A 10 11.81 8.02 -3.28
N GLU A 11 11.52 8.42 -2.06
CA GLU A 11 11.83 7.61 -0.89
C GLU A 11 10.78 6.52 -0.69
N GLY A 12 11.23 5.28 -0.58
CA GLY A 12 10.39 4.14 -0.27
C GLY A 12 10.09 4.04 1.23
N PRO A 13 9.12 3.19 1.63
CA PRO A 13 8.64 3.08 3.02
C PRO A 13 9.71 2.63 4.01
N TRP A 14 10.79 2.03 3.54
CA TRP A 14 11.89 1.50 4.36
C TRP A 14 13.17 2.35 4.26
N GLY A 15 13.05 3.61 3.81
CA GLY A 15 14.20 4.53 3.66
C GLY A 15 15.09 4.26 2.44
N GLY A 16 14.69 3.34 1.56
CA GLY A 16 15.38 3.09 0.29
C GLY A 16 14.94 4.07 -0.80
N VAL A 17 15.87 4.43 -1.70
CA VAL A 17 15.53 5.28 -2.86
C VAL A 17 15.09 4.39 -4.02
N VAL A 18 13.86 4.58 -4.44
CA VAL A 18 13.29 3.97 -5.65
C VAL A 18 13.50 4.90 -6.83
N ARG A 19 13.99 4.36 -7.95
CA ARG A 19 14.19 5.10 -9.19
C ARG A 19 13.34 4.52 -10.29
N VAL A 20 12.69 5.39 -11.05
CA VAL A 20 11.85 5.02 -12.19
C VAL A 20 12.27 5.86 -13.37
N THR A 21 12.38 5.22 -14.53
CA THR A 21 12.66 5.89 -15.80
C THR A 21 11.71 5.34 -16.85
N THR A 22 11.04 6.22 -17.57
CA THR A 22 10.16 5.88 -18.67
C THR A 22 10.55 6.68 -19.91
N GLU A 23 10.32 6.09 -21.05
CA GLU A 23 10.51 6.71 -22.35
C GLU A 23 9.14 6.96 -22.97
N ALA A 24 8.99 8.08 -23.66
CA ALA A 24 7.73 8.43 -24.30
C ALA A 24 7.46 7.54 -25.53
N ASP A 25 6.20 7.30 -25.81
CA ASP A 25 5.71 6.59 -26.99
C ASP A 25 5.61 7.47 -28.24
N PHE A 26 6.23 8.65 -28.21
CA PHE A 26 6.23 9.62 -29.33
C PHE A 26 7.59 10.29 -29.47
N ILE A 27 7.86 10.74 -30.70
CA ILE A 27 9.02 11.56 -31.01
C ILE A 27 8.53 13.00 -31.24
N PRO A 28 9.15 14.00 -30.61
CA PRO A 28 8.81 15.41 -30.84
C PRO A 28 9.13 15.80 -32.27
N GLU A 29 8.27 16.63 -32.86
CA GLU A 29 8.43 17.18 -34.19
C GLU A 29 9.10 18.54 -34.11
N GLN A 30 9.74 18.96 -35.22
CA GLN A 30 10.23 20.32 -35.37
C GLN A 30 9.01 21.25 -35.39
N ALA A 31 9.06 22.30 -34.57
CA ALA A 31 7.98 23.28 -34.52
C ALA A 31 7.98 24.16 -35.75
N GLU A 32 6.86 24.19 -36.47
CA GLU A 32 6.70 25.05 -37.65
C GLU A 32 6.39 26.50 -37.27
N GLU A 33 5.47 26.72 -36.34
CA GLU A 33 5.03 28.06 -35.90
C GLU A 33 5.40 28.33 -34.45
N ARG A 34 5.08 27.40 -33.55
CA ARG A 34 5.26 27.61 -32.10
C ARG A 34 5.86 26.38 -31.42
N SER A 35 7.08 26.54 -30.88
CA SER A 35 7.72 25.53 -30.07
C SER A 35 7.12 25.48 -28.67
N THR A 36 7.10 24.28 -28.09
CA THR A 36 6.73 24.07 -26.69
C THR A 36 7.84 24.64 -25.80
N THR A 37 7.47 25.37 -24.76
CA THR A 37 8.43 25.97 -23.82
C THR A 37 8.73 25.06 -22.63
N CYS A 38 9.90 25.22 -21.99
CA CYS A 38 10.22 24.54 -20.72
C CYS A 38 9.16 24.80 -19.63
N ALA A 39 8.59 26.00 -19.61
CA ALA A 39 7.53 26.34 -18.64
C ALA A 39 6.24 25.53 -18.88
N GLU A 40 5.86 25.32 -20.14
CA GLU A 40 4.72 24.51 -20.50
C GLU A 40 4.95 23.03 -20.16
N ILE A 41 6.14 22.50 -20.46
CA ILE A 41 6.54 21.14 -20.07
C ILE A 41 6.48 20.99 -18.54
N SER A 42 7.12 21.91 -17.81
CA SER A 42 7.12 21.89 -16.34
C SER A 42 5.71 21.89 -15.77
N ARG A 43 4.86 22.78 -16.27
CA ARG A 43 3.46 22.87 -15.83
C ARG A 43 2.68 21.58 -16.07
N GLN A 44 2.95 20.86 -17.16
CA GLN A 44 2.27 19.59 -17.45
C GLN A 44 2.84 18.44 -16.58
N VAL A 45 4.15 18.34 -16.43
CA VAL A 45 4.80 17.28 -15.67
C VAL A 45 4.50 17.38 -14.17
N ARG A 46 4.43 18.59 -13.62
CA ARG A 46 4.10 18.82 -12.20
C ARG A 46 2.66 18.47 -11.80
N LYS A 47 1.76 18.23 -12.75
CA LYS A 47 0.38 17.81 -12.45
C LYS A 47 0.36 16.38 -11.94
N SER A 48 0.33 16.21 -10.64
CA SER A 48 0.29 14.90 -9.98
C SER A 48 -1.10 14.51 -9.45
N GLY A 49 -2.16 15.25 -9.79
CA GLY A 49 -3.51 15.01 -9.29
C GLY A 49 -4.00 13.59 -9.53
N GLY A 50 -4.56 12.96 -8.50
CA GLY A 50 -5.03 11.58 -8.51
C GLY A 50 -3.93 10.52 -8.31
N THR A 51 -2.70 10.93 -7.97
CA THR A 51 -1.58 10.03 -7.65
C THR A 51 -1.11 10.22 -6.21
N ALA A 52 -0.38 9.25 -5.66
CA ALA A 52 0.23 9.33 -4.34
C ALA A 52 1.50 10.22 -4.30
N PHE A 53 1.88 10.81 -5.43
CA PHE A 53 3.14 11.55 -5.56
C PHE A 53 2.93 13.05 -5.67
N SER A 54 3.91 13.81 -5.18
CA SER A 54 4.09 15.23 -5.46
C SER A 54 5.48 15.46 -6.06
N VAL A 55 5.57 16.37 -7.02
CA VAL A 55 6.86 16.72 -7.66
C VAL A 55 7.46 17.89 -6.91
N SER A 56 8.47 17.63 -6.06
CA SER A 56 9.22 18.66 -5.33
C SER A 56 10.19 19.39 -6.27
N ASP A 57 11.08 18.62 -6.88
CA ASP A 57 12.09 19.15 -7.79
C ASP A 57 11.90 18.62 -9.20
N LEU A 58 12.13 19.47 -10.20
CA LEU A 58 12.07 19.12 -11.61
C LEU A 58 13.17 19.82 -12.37
N LYS A 59 14.09 19.05 -12.92
CA LYS A 59 15.09 19.52 -13.85
C LYS A 59 14.68 19.13 -15.27
N ILE A 60 14.67 20.10 -16.17
CA ILE A 60 14.33 19.88 -17.58
C ILE A 60 15.57 20.17 -18.42
N THR A 61 15.95 19.20 -19.24
CA THR A 61 16.95 19.40 -20.31
C THR A 61 16.21 19.37 -21.63
N TYR A 62 16.15 20.52 -22.29
CA TYR A 62 15.38 20.71 -23.51
C TYR A 62 16.09 21.73 -24.42
N GLU A 63 16.39 21.30 -25.63
CA GLU A 63 17.17 22.11 -26.60
C GLU A 63 16.33 23.21 -27.28
N GLY A 64 15.00 23.16 -27.14
CA GLY A 64 14.08 24.09 -27.77
C GLY A 64 13.71 23.69 -29.20
N GLY A 65 12.89 24.53 -29.86
CA GLY A 65 12.53 24.34 -31.27
C GLY A 65 11.61 23.18 -31.60
N LEU A 66 11.19 22.39 -30.61
CA LEU A 66 10.34 21.22 -30.84
C LEU A 66 8.90 21.50 -30.38
N PHE A 67 7.97 20.82 -31.03
CA PHE A 67 6.56 20.79 -30.66
C PHE A 67 6.25 19.47 -29.92
N LEU A 68 5.74 19.60 -28.70
CA LEU A 68 5.29 18.49 -27.89
C LEU A 68 3.78 18.64 -27.62
N PRO A 69 2.93 17.81 -28.25
CA PRO A 69 1.48 17.89 -28.04
C PRO A 69 1.12 17.71 -26.58
N VAL A 70 0.31 18.60 -26.03
CA VAL A 70 -0.12 18.55 -24.62
C VAL A 70 -0.78 17.20 -24.26
N GLY A 71 -1.54 16.63 -25.20
CA GLY A 71 -2.14 15.30 -25.02
C GLY A 71 -1.10 14.19 -24.87
N ALA A 72 -0.02 14.22 -25.67
CA ALA A 72 1.08 13.27 -25.60
C ALA A 72 1.86 13.42 -24.28
N LEU A 73 2.18 14.65 -23.89
CA LEU A 73 2.82 14.94 -22.59
C LEU A 73 1.96 14.43 -21.40
N ASN A 74 0.65 14.59 -21.48
CA ASN A 74 -0.25 14.10 -20.44
C ASN A 74 -0.30 12.57 -20.36
N ARG A 75 -0.32 11.87 -21.50
CA ARG A 75 -0.23 10.40 -21.52
C ARG A 75 1.10 9.92 -20.97
N PHE A 76 2.20 10.52 -21.42
CA PHE A 76 3.54 10.20 -20.96
C PHE A 76 3.71 10.40 -19.45
N ARG A 77 3.25 11.53 -18.91
CA ARG A 77 3.23 11.77 -17.48
C ARG A 77 2.42 10.71 -16.70
N ARG A 78 1.20 10.38 -17.17
CA ARG A 78 0.37 9.36 -16.52
C ARG A 78 1.05 8.00 -16.53
N HIS A 79 1.68 7.64 -17.63
CA HIS A 79 2.45 6.41 -17.72
C HIS A 79 3.60 6.39 -16.71
N PHE A 80 4.36 7.48 -16.61
CA PHE A 80 5.42 7.60 -15.61
C PHE A 80 4.91 7.41 -14.16
N PHE A 81 3.83 8.08 -13.78
CA PHE A 81 3.29 7.94 -12.44
C PHE A 81 2.71 6.54 -12.18
N SER A 82 2.13 5.89 -13.17
CA SER A 82 1.69 4.50 -13.06
C SER A 82 2.86 3.54 -12.82
N GLU A 83 3.98 3.72 -13.53
CA GLU A 83 5.20 2.95 -13.29
C GLU A 83 5.83 3.25 -11.92
N ALA A 84 5.80 4.51 -11.48
CA ALA A 84 6.27 4.90 -10.16
C ALA A 84 5.41 4.25 -9.05
N GLU A 85 4.09 4.24 -9.20
CA GLU A 85 3.19 3.57 -8.27
C GLU A 85 3.42 2.06 -8.22
N ARG A 86 3.59 1.42 -9.38
CA ARG A 86 3.93 0.01 -9.46
C ARG A 86 5.27 -0.29 -8.77
N ALA A 87 6.29 0.53 -9.02
CA ALA A 87 7.59 0.37 -8.37
C ALA A 87 7.50 0.58 -6.86
N LEU A 88 6.70 1.55 -6.39
CA LEU A 88 6.43 1.77 -4.97
C LEU A 88 5.76 0.54 -4.36
N LEU A 89 4.69 0.02 -4.96
CA LEU A 89 3.98 -1.16 -4.46
C LEU A 89 4.88 -2.39 -4.38
N GLN A 90 5.80 -2.57 -5.33
CA GLN A 90 6.77 -3.66 -5.28
C GLN A 90 7.68 -3.59 -4.05
N THR A 91 7.96 -2.41 -3.50
CA THR A 91 8.77 -2.27 -2.28
C THR A 91 8.07 -2.80 -1.02
N TYR A 92 6.74 -2.94 -1.04
CA TYR A 92 5.97 -3.53 0.05
C TYR A 92 5.87 -5.05 -0.04
N LEU A 93 6.17 -5.63 -1.19
CA LEU A 93 6.15 -7.08 -1.34
C LEU A 93 7.42 -7.68 -0.74
N PRO A 94 7.27 -8.73 0.10
CA PRO A 94 8.43 -9.44 0.60
C PRO A 94 9.14 -10.13 -0.57
N ASP A 95 10.47 -10.08 -0.59
CA ASP A 95 11.28 -10.84 -1.53
C ASP A 95 11.21 -12.36 -1.26
N ASP A 96 11.64 -13.18 -2.22
CA ASP A 96 11.62 -14.63 -2.09
C ASP A 96 12.43 -15.15 -0.89
N ARG A 97 13.51 -14.44 -0.51
CA ARG A 97 14.31 -14.77 0.64
C ARG A 97 13.53 -14.55 1.93
N MET A 98 12.87 -13.39 2.07
CA MET A 98 12.03 -13.09 3.24
C MET A 98 10.88 -14.09 3.37
N LEU A 99 10.24 -14.46 2.25
CA LEU A 99 9.20 -15.48 2.22
C LEU A 99 9.74 -16.86 2.63
N GLY A 100 10.91 -17.24 2.15
CA GLY A 100 11.60 -18.48 2.52
C GLY A 100 11.93 -18.55 4.00
N GLU A 101 12.49 -17.46 4.56
CA GLU A 101 12.77 -17.35 5.99
C GLU A 101 11.49 -17.40 6.85
N ALA A 102 10.42 -16.72 6.43
CA ALA A 102 9.15 -16.74 7.14
C ALA A 102 8.51 -18.13 7.13
N ARG A 103 8.54 -18.84 5.98
CA ARG A 103 8.07 -20.23 5.85
C ARG A 103 8.86 -21.18 6.75
N SER A 104 10.19 -21.04 6.76
CA SER A 104 11.07 -21.87 7.61
C SER A 104 10.80 -21.65 9.10
N ARG A 105 10.62 -20.38 9.52
CA ARG A 105 10.25 -20.06 10.92
C ARG A 105 8.87 -20.63 11.28
N LEU A 106 7.91 -20.54 10.37
CA LEU A 106 6.56 -21.12 10.58
C LEU A 106 6.64 -22.64 10.71
N ALA A 107 7.34 -23.31 9.79
CA ALA A 107 7.52 -24.76 9.84
C ALA A 107 8.19 -25.24 11.14
N MET A 108 9.23 -24.51 11.59
CA MET A 108 9.88 -24.77 12.88
C MET A 108 8.91 -24.60 14.05
N ARG A 109 8.10 -23.56 14.08
CA ARG A 109 7.09 -23.37 15.12
C ARG A 109 6.03 -24.46 15.11
N LEU A 110 5.53 -24.82 13.93
CA LEU A 110 4.55 -25.90 13.79
C LEU A 110 5.12 -27.24 14.28
N SER A 111 6.36 -27.59 13.92
CA SER A 111 6.99 -28.83 14.41
C SER A 111 7.21 -28.84 15.93
N GLN A 112 7.36 -27.68 16.56
CA GLN A 112 7.42 -27.57 18.01
C GLN A 112 6.03 -27.68 18.64
N MET A 113 4.98 -27.29 17.94
CA MET A 113 3.59 -27.43 18.40
C MET A 113 3.06 -28.87 18.23
N ASP A 114 3.62 -29.65 17.32
CA ASP A 114 3.30 -31.08 17.12
C ASP A 114 3.87 -32.02 18.21
N ARG A 115 4.54 -31.46 19.23
CA ARG A 115 4.74 -32.22 20.45
C ARG A 115 3.37 -32.54 20.99
N PRO A 116 3.02 -33.85 21.15
CA PRO A 116 1.75 -34.22 21.73
C PRO A 116 1.62 -33.44 23.03
N LEU A 117 0.68 -32.50 23.07
CA LEU A 117 0.29 -31.84 24.30
C LEU A 117 0.13 -32.97 25.29
N LYS A 118 1.04 -33.07 26.29
CA LYS A 118 0.84 -34.01 27.38
C LYS A 118 -0.60 -33.82 27.77
N ARG A 119 -1.42 -34.83 27.57
CA ARG A 119 -2.83 -34.86 27.97
C ARG A 119 -2.91 -34.79 29.50
N GLY A 120 -2.42 -33.70 30.02
CA GLY A 120 -2.73 -33.22 31.36
C GLY A 120 -4.08 -32.54 31.22
N SER A 121 -5.08 -33.17 31.72
CA SER A 121 -6.38 -32.72 32.19
C SER A 121 -6.67 -31.19 32.10
N ARG A 122 -6.45 -30.55 30.99
CA ARG A 122 -7.00 -29.22 30.74
C ARG A 122 -8.19 -29.40 29.80
N ASN A 123 -9.38 -29.23 30.36
CA ASN A 123 -10.55 -29.00 29.55
C ASN A 123 -10.18 -27.92 28.51
N PRO A 124 -10.47 -28.13 27.21
CA PRO A 124 -10.19 -27.14 26.21
C PRO A 124 -10.85 -25.82 26.63
N ASP A 125 -10.07 -24.75 26.72
CA ASP A 125 -10.63 -23.43 27.00
C ASP A 125 -11.44 -23.02 25.77
N LEU A 126 -12.74 -22.96 25.93
CA LEU A 126 -13.64 -22.49 24.88
C LEU A 126 -13.50 -20.97 24.76
N ALA A 127 -13.25 -20.50 23.57
CA ALA A 127 -13.30 -19.08 23.20
C ALA A 127 -14.50 -18.85 22.29
N ILE A 128 -15.28 -17.83 22.57
CA ILE A 128 -16.49 -17.47 21.81
C ILE A 128 -16.35 -16.06 21.29
N ILE A 129 -16.78 -15.84 20.05
CA ILE A 129 -16.94 -14.52 19.46
C ILE A 129 -18.40 -14.14 19.58
N CYS A 130 -18.69 -12.99 20.19
CA CYS A 130 -20.03 -12.44 20.38
C CYS A 130 -20.12 -11.09 19.68
N ASN A 131 -21.25 -10.79 19.08
CA ASN A 131 -21.55 -9.50 18.43
C ASN A 131 -22.61 -8.68 19.18
N ASP A 132 -23.28 -9.25 20.15
CA ASP A 132 -24.28 -8.59 20.99
C ASP A 132 -24.05 -8.88 22.49
N ILE A 133 -24.67 -8.05 23.35
CA ILE A 133 -24.50 -8.13 24.81
C ILE A 133 -25.12 -9.38 25.41
N ASP A 134 -26.22 -9.85 24.85
CA ASP A 134 -26.93 -11.00 25.42
C ASP A 134 -26.11 -12.29 25.17
N SER A 135 -25.45 -12.38 24.02
CA SER A 135 -24.47 -13.44 23.73
C SER A 135 -23.26 -13.37 24.68
N VAL A 136 -22.78 -12.17 25.04
CA VAL A 136 -21.71 -12.01 26.06
C VAL A 136 -22.19 -12.51 27.42
N LYS A 137 -23.39 -12.13 27.87
CA LYS A 137 -23.97 -12.58 29.11
C LYS A 137 -24.10 -14.09 29.17
N ALA A 138 -24.63 -14.69 28.11
CA ALA A 138 -24.77 -16.15 28.01
C ALA A 138 -23.41 -16.86 28.04
N ALA A 139 -22.41 -16.35 27.33
CA ALA A 139 -21.05 -16.89 27.36
C ALA A 139 -20.43 -16.84 28.77
N CYS A 140 -20.57 -15.71 29.49
CA CYS A 140 -20.08 -15.57 30.86
C CYS A 140 -20.82 -16.53 31.80
N GLN A 141 -22.14 -16.66 31.69
CA GLN A 141 -22.94 -17.60 32.49
C GLN A 141 -22.58 -19.06 32.21
N ALA A 142 -22.23 -19.39 30.98
CA ALA A 142 -21.75 -20.72 30.60
C ALA A 142 -20.31 -21.02 31.08
N GLY A 143 -19.65 -20.07 31.72
CA GLY A 143 -18.29 -20.23 32.26
C GLY A 143 -17.18 -20.14 31.19
N CYS A 144 -17.46 -19.48 30.04
CA CYS A 144 -16.42 -19.22 29.06
C CYS A 144 -15.33 -18.32 29.64
N LYS A 145 -14.08 -18.77 29.58
CA LYS A 145 -12.93 -18.03 30.09
C LYS A 145 -12.42 -16.96 29.13
N ARG A 146 -12.82 -17.00 27.86
CA ARG A 146 -12.36 -16.07 26.84
C ARG A 146 -13.49 -15.72 25.90
N VAL A 147 -13.90 -14.46 25.92
CA VAL A 147 -14.92 -13.91 25.03
C VAL A 147 -14.28 -12.81 24.18
N TYR A 148 -14.42 -12.92 22.87
CA TYR A 148 -14.10 -11.87 21.91
C TYR A 148 -15.40 -11.15 21.56
N PHE A 149 -15.43 -9.83 21.73
CA PHE A 149 -16.61 -9.04 21.48
C PHE A 149 -16.39 -8.11 20.28
N GLU A 150 -17.21 -8.26 19.27
CA GLU A 150 -17.17 -7.50 18.01
C GLU A 150 -18.55 -6.90 17.76
N PRO A 151 -18.88 -5.74 18.39
CA PRO A 151 -20.20 -5.10 18.25
C PRO A 151 -20.34 -4.42 16.90
N ASP A 152 -21.58 -4.23 16.45
CA ASP A 152 -21.89 -3.41 15.29
C ASP A 152 -21.41 -1.96 15.49
N PRO A 153 -20.93 -1.28 14.41
CA PRO A 153 -20.25 0.02 14.50
C PRO A 153 -21.07 1.17 15.11
N GLY A 154 -22.41 1.04 15.13
CA GLY A 154 -23.32 2.17 15.43
C GLY A 154 -23.32 2.69 16.87
N ASP A 155 -22.90 1.90 17.86
CA ASP A 155 -22.96 2.30 19.30
C ASP A 155 -21.83 1.70 20.13
N MET A 156 -20.66 1.60 19.52
CA MET A 156 -19.49 0.87 20.04
C MET A 156 -19.09 1.28 21.46
N GLY A 157 -19.09 2.57 21.76
CA GLY A 157 -18.59 3.06 23.06
C GLY A 157 -19.46 2.68 24.27
N ARG A 158 -20.79 2.62 24.11
CA ARG A 158 -21.74 2.24 25.17
C ARG A 158 -21.73 0.73 25.37
N VAL A 159 -21.87 0.01 24.28
CA VAL A 159 -21.98 -1.46 24.25
C VAL A 159 -20.69 -2.12 24.73
N LEU A 160 -19.53 -1.55 24.43
CA LEU A 160 -18.24 -2.05 24.92
C LEU A 160 -18.10 -1.92 26.44
N ARG A 161 -18.53 -0.77 27.03
CA ARG A 161 -18.51 -0.59 28.49
C ARG A 161 -19.42 -1.58 29.19
N GLU A 162 -20.60 -1.84 28.65
CA GLU A 162 -21.55 -2.82 29.19
C GLU A 162 -20.98 -4.25 29.12
N ALA A 163 -20.35 -4.63 28.00
CA ALA A 163 -19.68 -5.93 27.85
C ALA A 163 -18.57 -6.12 28.89
N ILE A 164 -17.71 -5.12 29.09
CA ILE A 164 -16.64 -5.16 30.09
C ILE A 164 -17.21 -5.30 31.49
N ALA A 165 -18.30 -4.61 31.81
CA ALA A 165 -18.95 -4.71 33.14
C ALA A 165 -19.56 -6.11 33.36
N THR A 166 -20.04 -6.75 32.32
CA THR A 166 -20.65 -8.11 32.37
C THR A 166 -19.61 -9.21 32.58
N CYS A 167 -18.37 -9.01 32.09
CA CYS A 167 -17.29 -10.01 32.17
C CYS A 167 -16.46 -9.93 33.48
N ARG A 168 -16.77 -9.02 34.39
CA ARG A 168 -16.11 -8.87 35.70
C ARG A 168 -16.85 -9.64 36.79
#